data_c76088d953a44be0106b5f952b8cd078
#
_entry.id   c76088d953a44be0106b5f952b8cd078
#
_cell.length_a   1.000
_cell.length_b   1.000
_cell.length_c   1.000
_cell.angle_alpha   90.00
_cell.angle_beta   90.00
_cell.angle_gamma   90.00
#
_symmetry.space_group_name_H-M   'P 1'
#
loop_
_entity.id
_entity.type
_entity.pdbx_description
1 polymer ?
#
loop_
_entity_poly.entity_id
_entity_poly.type
_entity_poly.pdbx_seq_one_letter_code
_entity_poly.pdbx_strand_id
1 'polypeptide(L)'
;MKTASAFELEVLGWVAEDYEAPHTIAGDIARELGRSVSEAEVRTALLGLARQGLVQAYVFEAGENRYRPVSFTEAQAAAEAWFMVADSQGA
;
A
#
# COMPACT_ATOMS: atom_id res chain seq x y z
N MET A 1 16.88 14.18 2.11
CA MET A 1 15.61 13.54 2.46
C MET A 1 14.90 13.11 1.18
N LYS A 2 14.39 11.90 1.17
CA LYS A 2 13.71 11.40 0.01
C LYS A 2 12.23 11.79 0.02
N THR A 3 11.76 12.31 -1.10
CA THR A 3 10.35 12.66 -1.21
C THR A 3 9.65 11.60 -2.08
N ALA A 4 8.34 11.50 -1.90
CA ALA A 4 7.55 10.57 -2.69
C ALA A 4 7.53 11.01 -4.16
N SER A 5 7.58 10.03 -5.07
CA SER A 5 7.47 10.31 -6.48
C SER A 5 6.03 10.69 -6.83
N ALA A 6 5.86 11.25 -8.04
CA ALA A 6 4.51 11.63 -8.48
C ALA A 6 3.58 10.42 -8.49
N PHE A 7 4.07 9.28 -8.95
CA PHE A 7 3.24 8.08 -8.98
C PHE A 7 2.91 7.59 -7.56
N GLU A 8 3.89 7.67 -6.66
CA GLU A 8 3.63 7.29 -5.27
C GLU A 8 2.55 8.16 -4.65
N LEU A 9 2.61 9.47 -4.91
CA LEU A 9 1.59 10.37 -4.38
C LEU A 9 0.21 10.06 -4.97
N GLU A 10 0.17 9.71 -6.25
CA GLU A 10 -1.08 9.32 -6.88
C GLU A 10 -1.64 8.06 -6.22
N VAL A 11 -0.80 7.07 -6.00
CA VAL A 11 -1.23 5.83 -5.35
C VAL A 11 -1.69 6.12 -3.92
N LEU A 12 -0.98 6.99 -3.21
CA LEU A 12 -1.36 7.35 -1.86
C LEU A 12 -2.80 7.90 -1.80
N GLY A 13 -3.19 8.64 -2.83
CA GLY A 13 -4.54 9.17 -2.89
C GLY A 13 -5.61 8.10 -3.03
N TRP A 14 -5.23 6.90 -3.45
CA TRP A 14 -6.18 5.80 -3.58
C TRP A 14 -6.21 4.88 -2.37
N VAL A 15 -5.25 5.04 -1.45
CA VAL A 15 -5.22 4.23 -0.24
C VAL A 15 -6.29 4.77 0.71
N ALA A 16 -7.19 3.89 1.13
CA ALA A 16 -8.27 4.29 2.01
C ALA A 16 -7.88 4.10 3.47
N GLU A 17 -8.81 4.45 4.36
CA GLU A 17 -8.64 4.17 5.78
C GLU A 17 -9.06 2.75 6.09
N ASP A 18 -8.86 1.87 5.13
CA ASP A 18 -9.17 0.47 5.24
C ASP A 18 -8.03 -0.28 4.56
N TYR A 19 -7.99 -1.59 4.76
CA TYR A 19 -6.92 -2.38 4.19
C TYR A 19 -7.10 -2.50 2.68
N GLU A 20 -6.09 -2.07 1.92
CA GLU A 20 -6.15 -2.11 0.46
C GLU A 20 -5.04 -2.98 -0.08
N ALA A 21 -5.37 -3.82 -1.04
CA ALA A 21 -4.38 -4.63 -1.73
C ALA A 21 -3.97 -3.95 -3.03
N PRO A 22 -2.73 -4.19 -3.51
CA PRO A 22 -2.28 -3.55 -4.74
C PRO A 22 -3.19 -3.78 -5.94
N HIS A 23 -3.77 -4.98 -6.07
CA HIS A 23 -4.61 -5.26 -7.24
C HIS A 23 -5.90 -4.44 -7.20
N THR A 24 -6.41 -4.14 -6.01
CA THR A 24 -7.61 -3.33 -5.87
C THR A 24 -7.33 -1.90 -6.32
N ILE A 25 -6.20 -1.34 -5.88
CA ILE A 25 -5.82 0.02 -6.25
C ILE A 25 -5.55 0.10 -7.74
N ALA A 26 -4.85 -0.89 -8.30
CA ALA A 26 -4.59 -0.91 -9.74
C ALA A 26 -5.89 -0.93 -10.53
N GLY A 27 -6.87 -1.70 -10.08
CA GLY A 27 -8.18 -1.73 -10.72
C GLY A 27 -8.91 -0.41 -10.62
N ASP A 28 -8.81 0.25 -9.47
CA ASP A 28 -9.45 1.56 -9.29
C ASP A 28 -8.86 2.60 -10.21
N ILE A 29 -7.53 2.64 -10.32
CA ILE A 29 -6.88 3.58 -11.21
C ILE A 29 -7.28 3.34 -12.66
N ALA A 30 -7.30 2.08 -13.07
CA ALA A 30 -7.67 1.75 -14.44
C ALA A 30 -9.10 2.18 -14.74
N ARG A 31 -10.01 1.94 -13.80
CA ARG A 31 -11.41 2.24 -13.99
C ARG A 31 -11.69 3.74 -13.99
N GLU A 32 -11.08 4.47 -13.05
CA GLU A 32 -11.40 5.87 -12.86
C GLU A 32 -10.61 6.78 -13.80
N LEU A 33 -9.38 6.42 -14.12
CA LEU A 33 -8.53 7.30 -14.92
C LEU A 33 -8.31 6.78 -16.33
N GLY A 34 -8.81 5.59 -16.63
CA GLY A 34 -8.62 5.00 -17.95
C GLY A 34 -7.17 4.67 -18.26
N ARG A 35 -6.34 4.55 -17.22
CA ARG A 35 -4.93 4.23 -17.37
C ARG A 35 -4.68 2.80 -16.99
N SER A 36 -3.82 2.14 -17.73
CA SER A 36 -3.43 0.78 -17.41
C SER A 36 -2.21 0.82 -16.52
N VAL A 37 -2.35 0.32 -15.30
CA VAL A 37 -1.21 0.17 -14.38
C VAL A 37 -1.21 -1.26 -13.89
N SER A 38 -0.01 -1.80 -13.69
CA SER A 38 0.09 -3.18 -13.23
C SER A 38 0.03 -3.23 -11.71
N GLU A 39 -0.38 -4.39 -11.21
CA GLU A 39 -0.36 -4.62 -9.77
C GLU A 39 1.05 -4.46 -9.23
N ALA A 40 2.06 -4.92 -9.98
CA ALA A 40 3.45 -4.82 -9.54
C ALA A 40 3.88 -3.36 -9.39
N GLU A 41 3.46 -2.49 -10.30
CA GLU A 41 3.79 -1.07 -10.19
C GLU A 41 3.17 -0.45 -8.95
N VAL A 42 1.91 -0.79 -8.68
CA VAL A 42 1.22 -0.27 -7.51
C VAL A 42 1.87 -0.80 -6.24
N ARG A 43 2.23 -2.09 -6.23
CA ARG A 43 2.88 -2.69 -5.08
C ARG A 43 4.21 -2.00 -4.78
N THR A 44 5.01 -1.74 -5.82
CA THR A 44 6.28 -1.06 -5.65
C THR A 44 6.07 0.34 -5.05
N ALA A 45 5.05 1.06 -5.55
CA ALA A 45 4.75 2.38 -5.03
C ALA A 45 4.32 2.31 -3.56
N LEU A 46 3.47 1.33 -3.21
CA LEU A 46 3.03 1.18 -1.83
C LEU A 46 4.17 0.84 -0.90
N LEU A 47 5.08 -0.02 -1.35
CA LEU A 47 6.26 -0.35 -0.54
C LEU A 47 7.14 0.87 -0.35
N GLY A 48 7.28 1.70 -1.39
CA GLY A 48 8.03 2.95 -1.25
C GLY A 48 7.38 3.89 -0.25
N LEU A 49 6.05 3.99 -0.28
CA LEU A 49 5.33 4.81 0.69
C LEU A 49 5.47 4.26 2.10
N ALA A 50 5.47 2.94 2.24
CA ALA A 50 5.66 2.31 3.56
C ALA A 50 7.05 2.62 4.10
N ARG A 51 8.07 2.59 3.23
CA ARG A 51 9.42 2.93 3.65
C ARG A 51 9.50 4.36 4.14
N GLN A 52 8.70 5.24 3.57
CA GLN A 52 8.69 6.66 3.95
C GLN A 52 7.77 6.94 5.15
N GLY A 53 7.07 5.92 5.65
CA GLY A 53 6.19 6.08 6.79
C GLY A 53 4.83 6.68 6.48
N LEU A 54 4.47 6.76 5.20
CA LEU A 54 3.20 7.34 4.81
C LEU A 54 2.06 6.33 4.77
N VAL A 55 2.38 5.05 4.62
CA VAL A 55 1.39 3.98 4.76
C VAL A 55 1.98 2.90 5.65
N GLN A 56 1.10 2.12 6.25
CA GLN A 56 1.48 0.97 7.05
C GLN A 56 1.12 -0.29 6.28
N ALA A 57 2.06 -1.23 6.22
CA ALA A 57 1.83 -2.51 5.56
C ALA A 57 1.33 -3.54 6.57
N TYR A 58 0.54 -4.49 6.08
CA TYR A 58 -0.06 -5.53 6.91
C TYR A 58 -0.02 -6.85 6.17
N VAL A 59 0.00 -7.94 6.93
CA VAL A 59 -0.29 -9.27 6.38
C VAL A 59 -1.50 -9.82 7.11
N PHE A 60 -2.30 -10.62 6.40
CA PHE A 60 -3.50 -11.19 6.99
C PHE A 60 -3.14 -12.54 7.63
N GLU A 61 -3.48 -12.68 8.90
CA GLU A 61 -3.25 -13.92 9.65
C GLU A 61 -4.56 -14.68 9.72
N ALA A 62 -4.72 -15.65 8.83
CA ALA A 62 -5.98 -16.38 8.74
C ALA A 62 -6.32 -17.10 10.05
N GLY A 63 -5.31 -17.64 10.72
CA GLY A 63 -5.55 -18.33 11.99
C GLY A 63 -6.09 -17.43 13.08
N GLU A 64 -5.70 -16.15 13.03
CA GLU A 64 -6.16 -15.15 14.00
C GLU A 64 -7.29 -14.32 13.44
N ASN A 65 -7.57 -14.46 12.15
CA ASN A 65 -8.60 -13.71 11.44
C ASN A 65 -8.40 -12.20 11.63
N ARG A 66 -7.16 -11.74 11.41
CA ARG A 66 -6.84 -10.33 11.60
C ARG A 66 -5.69 -9.93 10.70
N TYR A 67 -5.56 -8.61 10.50
CA TYR A 67 -4.42 -8.02 9.80
C TYR A 67 -3.36 -7.65 10.83
N ARG A 68 -2.13 -8.08 10.59
CA ARG A 68 -1.01 -7.78 11.49
C ARG A 68 -0.09 -6.77 10.83
N PRO A 69 0.23 -5.66 11.50
CA PRO A 69 1.18 -4.69 10.92
C PRO A 69 2.57 -5.32 10.81
N VAL A 70 3.24 -5.03 9.71
CA VAL A 70 4.57 -5.60 9.46
C VAL A 70 5.51 -4.51 8.97
N SER A 71 6.82 -4.79 9.09
CA SER A 71 7.84 -3.88 8.62
C SER A 71 7.89 -3.88 7.08
N PHE A 72 8.58 -2.87 6.54
CA PHE A 72 8.81 -2.81 5.10
C PHE A 72 9.46 -4.10 4.59
N THR A 73 10.47 -4.59 5.31
CA THR A 73 11.20 -5.78 4.87
C THR A 73 10.28 -7.00 4.84
N GLU A 74 9.47 -7.16 5.86
CA GLU A 74 8.55 -8.29 5.91
C GLU A 74 7.49 -8.17 4.82
N ALA A 75 6.96 -6.97 4.60
CA ALA A 75 5.98 -6.74 3.56
C ALA A 75 6.55 -7.03 2.18
N GLN A 76 7.79 -6.65 1.96
CA GLN A 76 8.46 -6.87 0.68
C GLN A 76 8.59 -8.36 0.38
N ALA A 77 8.83 -9.16 1.40
CA ALA A 77 8.99 -10.60 1.24
C ALA A 77 7.67 -11.36 1.17
N ALA A 78 6.58 -10.74 1.61
CA ALA A 78 5.29 -11.42 1.69
C ALA A 78 4.71 -11.61 0.29
N ALA A 79 4.03 -12.74 0.09
CA ALA A 79 3.34 -13.00 -1.18
C ALA A 79 2.20 -12.01 -1.38
N GLU A 80 1.52 -11.67 -0.30
CA GLU A 80 0.44 -10.70 -0.32
C GLU A 80 0.59 -9.76 0.86
N ALA A 81 0.34 -8.48 0.61
CA ALA A 81 0.35 -7.49 1.65
C ALA A 81 -0.78 -6.51 1.42
N TRP A 82 -1.29 -5.94 2.49
CA TRP A 82 -2.32 -4.91 2.46
C TRP A 82 -1.74 -3.63 3.02
N PHE A 83 -2.33 -2.51 2.67
CA PHE A 83 -1.78 -1.21 3.03
C PHE A 83 -2.90 -0.27 3.46
N MET A 84 -2.61 0.56 4.42
CA MET A 84 -3.56 1.55 4.93
C MET A 84 -2.77 2.81 5.23
N VAL A 85 -3.41 3.97 5.11
CA VAL A 85 -2.76 5.23 5.44
C VAL A 85 -2.24 5.15 6.88
N ALA A 86 -0.98 5.53 7.06
CA ALA A 86 -0.39 5.48 8.39
C ALA A 86 -1.07 6.48 9.29
N ASP A 87 -1.24 6.09 10.55
CA ASP A 87 -1.85 6.96 11.54
C ASP A 87 -0.79 7.95 12.03
N SER A 88 -0.86 9.17 11.52
CA SER A 88 0.10 10.19 11.90
C SER A 88 -0.07 10.60 13.36
N GLN A 89 -1.21 10.27 13.95
CA GLN A 89 -1.45 10.55 15.36
C GLN A 89 -0.63 9.64 16.25
N GLY A 90 -0.24 8.50 15.72
CA GLY A 90 0.61 7.60 16.48
C GLY A 90 1.95 8.20 16.78
N ALA A 91 2.26 9.27 16.10
CA ALA A 91 3.52 9.94 16.34
C ALA A 91 3.49 10.65 17.67
#